data_3a53b75e11268f44c50f7fd89114d10f
#
_entry.id   3a53b75e11268f44c50f7fd89114d10f
#
_cell.length_a   1.000
_cell.length_b   1.000
_cell.length_c   1.000
_cell.angle_alpha   90.00
_cell.angle_beta   90.00
_cell.angle_gamma   90.00
#
_symmetry.space_group_name_H-M   'P 1'
#
loop_
_entity.id
_entity.type
_entity.pdbx_description
1 polymer ?
#
loop_
_entity_poly.entity_id
_entity_poly.type
_entity_poly.pdbx_seq_one_letter_code
_entity_poly.pdbx_strand_id
1 'polypeptide(L)'
;MKQRSTFAPFTRIFLLLLVCLLPLVIATGLSGRSAPRSLNTHAASSANPDHDDLALLDAYRHVEVASVSDALEKISGHKMYMSHRMRPIFGSKFAGFALTVQLKRDPNNDPHALDGMLAAIDQGGANSVYVMAVEDGIDIAGMGGLMGTAMSARGFSGAIIDGGVRDVAYLTKIGFPVYALGVVPSTSVSHYRFAGANIPVVCDGVAVNAGDIIVADVDGVTVVPRAQAPQVLSLAQEMDFKEHSMYADIEKLKSIQEAVKKFGRL
;
A
#
# COMPACT_ATOMS: atom_id res chain seq x y z
N MET A 1 -12.32 35.57 53.96
CA MET A 1 -10.90 36.07 53.97
C MET A 1 -10.46 36.03 52.54
N LYS A 2 -10.57 37.06 51.76
CA LYS A 2 -9.76 38.27 51.45
C LYS A 2 -8.26 38.01 51.44
N GLN A 3 -7.69 38.04 50.21
CA GLN A 3 -6.69 39.02 49.70
C GLN A 3 -6.34 38.56 48.28
N ARG A 4 -6.61 39.29 47.19
CA ARG A 4 -6.03 40.55 46.63
C ARG A 4 -4.51 40.42 46.51
N SER A 5 -3.97 40.51 45.34
CA SER A 5 -3.69 41.44 44.27
C SER A 5 -2.19 41.45 44.06
N THR A 6 -1.67 41.61 42.86
CA THR A 6 -1.23 42.91 42.34
C THR A 6 -0.77 42.80 40.89
N PHE A 7 -1.04 43.89 40.21
CA PHE A 7 -0.75 44.28 38.84
C PHE A 7 0.70 44.75 38.61
N ALA A 8 1.22 44.52 37.39
CA ALA A 8 1.73 45.46 36.38
C ALA A 8 3.19 45.97 36.56
N PRO A 9 3.77 46.74 35.60
CA PRO A 9 3.57 46.86 34.14
C PRO A 9 4.85 47.06 33.29
N PHE A 10 4.66 47.15 31.93
CA PHE A 10 5.41 47.96 30.94
C PHE A 10 6.95 48.01 30.91
N THR A 11 7.51 47.72 29.73
CA THR A 11 8.43 48.66 29.08
C THR A 11 8.44 48.46 27.55
N ARG A 12 8.12 49.51 26.85
CA ARG A 12 8.27 49.81 25.42
C ARG A 12 9.73 50.19 25.12
N ILE A 13 10.01 50.31 23.78
CA ILE A 13 11.10 51.05 23.12
C ILE A 13 12.14 50.09 22.56
N PHE A 14 12.49 50.06 21.26
CA PHE A 14 12.85 51.09 20.29
C PHE A 14 12.86 50.59 18.85
N LEU A 15 12.37 51.40 17.97
CA LEU A 15 12.42 51.38 16.50
C LEU A 15 13.84 51.74 16.04
N LEU A 16 14.44 51.01 15.14
CA LEU A 16 15.58 51.49 14.36
C LEU A 16 15.44 51.03 12.90
N LEU A 17 15.06 52.01 12.09
CA LEU A 17 15.18 52.03 10.64
C LEU A 17 16.66 52.04 10.27
N LEU A 18 17.12 51.14 9.42
CA LEU A 18 18.35 51.33 8.65
C LEU A 18 18.03 51.12 7.17
N VAL A 19 17.98 52.26 6.49
CA VAL A 19 18.00 52.41 5.03
C VAL A 19 19.45 52.25 4.59
N CYS A 20 19.77 51.33 3.72
CA CYS A 20 21.01 51.33 2.95
C CYS A 20 20.78 50.91 1.52
N LEU A 21 21.00 51.86 0.69
CA LEU A 21 21.24 52.00 -0.75
C LEU A 21 21.70 50.75 -1.53
N LEU A 22 21.01 50.56 -2.68
CA LEU A 22 21.44 49.76 -3.81
C LEU A 22 22.73 50.32 -4.46
N PRO A 23 23.49 49.49 -5.13
CA PRO A 23 24.03 49.82 -6.43
C PRO A 23 23.40 48.99 -7.57
N LEU A 24 22.97 49.74 -8.54
CA LEU A 24 22.56 49.28 -9.88
C LEU A 24 23.79 48.77 -10.63
N VAL A 25 23.82 47.44 -10.91
CA VAL A 25 24.76 46.88 -11.88
C VAL A 25 23.98 46.42 -13.11
N ILE A 26 24.14 47.19 -14.17
CA ILE A 26 23.73 46.81 -15.52
C ILE A 26 24.78 45.81 -16.03
N ALA A 27 24.38 44.58 -16.30
CA ALA A 27 25.17 43.67 -17.11
C ALA A 27 24.27 43.06 -18.17
N THR A 28 24.66 43.39 -19.40
CA THR A 28 24.12 43.00 -20.66
C THR A 28 24.18 41.50 -20.95
N GLY A 29 23.11 40.97 -21.40
CA GLY A 29 22.86 39.88 -22.36
C GLY A 29 23.77 38.69 -22.47
N LEU A 30 23.17 37.51 -22.27
CA LEU A 30 23.36 36.39 -23.18
C LEU A 30 22.14 35.45 -23.00
N SER A 31 21.38 35.43 -24.10
CA SER A 31 20.21 34.57 -24.27
C SER A 31 20.64 33.11 -24.36
N GLY A 32 20.45 32.38 -23.26
CA GLY A 32 20.50 30.92 -23.21
C GLY A 32 19.10 30.43 -22.87
N ARG A 33 18.27 30.13 -23.86
CA ARG A 33 17.00 29.40 -23.66
C ARG A 33 17.34 27.97 -23.24
N SER A 34 17.38 27.68 -21.96
CA SER A 34 17.22 26.33 -21.44
C SER A 34 15.73 25.98 -21.46
N ALA A 35 15.36 25.08 -22.33
CA ALA A 35 14.03 24.48 -22.35
C ALA A 35 13.72 23.84 -20.98
N PRO A 36 12.50 23.95 -20.47
CA PRO A 36 12.12 23.22 -19.26
C PRO A 36 12.18 21.72 -19.54
N ARG A 37 13.01 21.04 -18.77
CA ARG A 37 13.06 19.57 -18.71
C ARG A 37 11.67 19.10 -18.29
N SER A 38 10.92 18.52 -19.20
CA SER A 38 9.63 17.89 -18.90
C SER A 38 9.89 16.80 -17.87
N LEU A 39 9.39 17.01 -16.66
CA LEU A 39 9.17 15.94 -15.71
C LEU A 39 8.14 15.01 -16.36
N ASN A 40 8.60 13.89 -16.90
CA ASN A 40 7.74 12.78 -17.24
C ASN A 40 7.08 12.30 -15.95
N THR A 41 5.94 12.88 -15.61
CA THR A 41 4.97 12.25 -14.75
C THR A 41 4.50 10.99 -15.49
N HIS A 42 5.00 9.84 -15.10
CA HIS A 42 4.38 8.57 -15.46
C HIS A 42 3.00 8.58 -14.81
N ALA A 43 2.02 9.11 -15.54
CA ALA A 43 0.62 8.80 -15.28
C ALA A 43 0.53 7.27 -15.45
N ALA A 44 0.22 6.57 -14.36
CA ALA A 44 -0.08 5.15 -14.40
C ALA A 44 -1.24 4.98 -15.40
N SER A 45 -0.90 4.46 -16.58
CA SER A 45 -1.87 4.12 -17.60
C SER A 45 -2.76 3.02 -17.06
N SER A 46 -4.06 3.22 -17.08
CA SER A 46 -5.08 2.18 -16.89
C SER A 46 -5.16 1.25 -18.12
N ALA A 47 -4.03 0.97 -18.77
CA ALA A 47 -3.96 0.00 -19.83
C ALA A 47 -4.27 -1.38 -19.24
N ASN A 48 -5.13 -2.15 -19.92
CA ASN A 48 -5.28 -3.56 -19.60
C ASN A 48 -3.88 -4.20 -19.54
N PRO A 49 -3.62 -5.08 -18.53
CA PRO A 49 -2.35 -5.78 -18.43
C PRO A 49 -2.06 -6.49 -19.75
N ASP A 50 -0.82 -6.39 -20.23
CA ASP A 50 -0.41 -7.13 -21.41
C ASP A 50 -0.25 -8.63 -21.09
N HIS A 51 0.06 -9.44 -22.11
CA HIS A 51 0.21 -10.89 -21.93
C HIS A 51 1.33 -11.24 -20.94
N ASP A 52 2.41 -10.46 -20.93
CA ASP A 52 3.57 -10.69 -20.04
C ASP A 52 3.22 -10.36 -18.60
N ASP A 53 2.40 -9.34 -18.38
CA ASP A 53 1.85 -8.96 -17.08
C ASP A 53 0.95 -10.06 -16.49
N LEU A 54 0.11 -10.65 -17.30
CA LEU A 54 -0.77 -11.74 -16.86
C LEU A 54 0.02 -13.01 -16.51
N ALA A 55 1.04 -13.35 -17.29
CA ALA A 55 1.93 -14.47 -17.02
C ALA A 55 2.72 -14.25 -15.73
N LEU A 56 3.18 -13.01 -15.49
CA LEU A 56 3.89 -12.63 -14.28
C LEU A 56 3.00 -12.80 -13.03
N LEU A 57 1.76 -12.30 -13.07
CA LEU A 57 0.81 -12.47 -11.95
C LEU A 57 0.46 -13.92 -11.70
N ASP A 58 0.26 -14.71 -12.77
CA ASP A 58 -0.02 -16.14 -12.65
C ASP A 58 1.12 -16.87 -11.96
N ALA A 59 2.37 -16.58 -12.33
CA ALA A 59 3.54 -17.14 -11.68
C ALA A 59 3.61 -16.77 -10.18
N TYR A 60 3.31 -15.52 -9.80
CA TYR A 60 3.25 -15.11 -8.39
C TYR A 60 2.18 -15.84 -7.58
N ARG A 61 1.07 -16.24 -8.19
CA ARG A 61 0.02 -17.04 -7.52
C ARG A 61 0.48 -18.45 -7.12
N HIS A 62 1.58 -18.92 -7.71
CA HIS A 62 2.11 -20.26 -7.50
C HIS A 62 3.36 -20.32 -6.61
N VAL A 63 3.86 -19.16 -6.11
CA VAL A 63 5.01 -19.08 -5.22
C VAL A 63 4.54 -18.68 -3.82
N GLU A 64 5.07 -19.29 -2.76
CA GLU A 64 4.75 -18.93 -1.37
C GLU A 64 5.09 -17.46 -1.07
N VAL A 65 4.22 -16.77 -0.32
CA VAL A 65 4.44 -15.36 0.05
C VAL A 65 5.72 -15.19 0.89
N ALA A 66 6.05 -16.19 1.71
CA ALA A 66 7.31 -16.20 2.46
C ALA A 66 8.53 -16.15 1.53
N SER A 67 8.57 -16.99 0.48
CA SER A 67 9.66 -17.00 -0.50
C SER A 67 9.74 -15.67 -1.29
N VAL A 68 8.60 -15.03 -1.57
CA VAL A 68 8.58 -13.69 -2.19
C VAL A 68 9.16 -12.64 -1.25
N SER A 69 8.82 -12.70 0.03
CA SER A 69 9.33 -11.79 1.06
C SER A 69 10.85 -11.92 1.21
N ASP A 70 11.37 -13.15 1.29
CA ASP A 70 12.80 -13.42 1.42
C ASP A 70 13.60 -12.96 0.19
N ALA A 71 13.05 -13.20 -1.01
CA ALA A 71 13.65 -12.72 -2.25
C ALA A 71 13.73 -11.19 -2.29
N LEU A 72 12.66 -10.49 -1.86
CA LEU A 72 12.64 -9.04 -1.76
C LEU A 72 13.68 -8.51 -0.77
N GLU A 73 13.76 -9.08 0.43
CA GLU A 73 14.73 -8.66 1.43
C GLU A 73 16.16 -8.87 0.92
N LYS A 74 16.44 -9.98 0.24
CA LYS A 74 17.75 -10.27 -0.37
C LYS A 74 18.13 -9.30 -1.50
N ILE A 75 17.15 -8.84 -2.29
CA ILE A 75 17.38 -7.93 -3.41
C ILE A 75 17.47 -6.48 -2.94
N SER A 76 16.55 -6.04 -2.08
CA SER A 76 16.39 -4.64 -1.70
C SER A 76 17.06 -4.27 -0.38
N GLY A 77 17.33 -5.25 0.49
CA GLY A 77 17.77 -5.02 1.88
C GLY A 77 16.68 -4.49 2.80
N HIS A 78 15.43 -4.44 2.34
CA HIS A 78 14.32 -3.86 3.07
C HIS A 78 13.14 -4.81 3.19
N LYS A 79 12.43 -4.70 4.33
CA LYS A 79 11.16 -5.41 4.54
C LYS A 79 10.06 -4.76 3.71
N MET A 80 9.40 -5.57 2.89
CA MET A 80 8.29 -5.16 2.03
C MET A 80 7.02 -5.95 2.31
N TYR A 81 6.87 -6.48 3.52
CA TYR A 81 5.67 -7.15 3.99
C TYR A 81 4.95 -6.35 5.09
N MET A 82 3.63 -6.40 5.07
CA MET A 82 2.78 -5.78 6.07
C MET A 82 2.90 -6.49 7.41
N SER A 83 2.59 -5.81 8.52
CA SER A 83 2.77 -6.38 9.84
C SER A 83 1.82 -7.56 10.09
N HIS A 84 2.10 -8.32 11.15
CA HIS A 84 1.24 -9.44 11.59
C HIS A 84 -0.19 -9.02 11.95
N ARG A 85 -0.50 -7.73 12.01
CA ARG A 85 -1.86 -7.21 12.22
C ARG A 85 -2.70 -7.32 10.95
N MET A 86 -2.08 -7.21 9.77
CA MET A 86 -2.74 -7.40 8.49
C MET A 86 -3.04 -8.88 8.27
N ARG A 87 -4.30 -9.27 8.47
CA ARG A 87 -4.71 -10.67 8.47
C ARG A 87 -5.79 -10.95 7.42
N PRO A 88 -5.82 -12.18 6.86
CA PRO A 88 -6.95 -12.59 6.07
C PRO A 88 -8.22 -12.62 6.94
N ILE A 89 -9.20 -11.84 6.56
CA ILE A 89 -10.55 -11.87 7.14
C ILE A 89 -11.34 -13.01 6.50
N PHE A 90 -11.27 -13.08 5.19
CA PHE A 90 -11.54 -14.24 4.37
C PHE A 90 -10.45 -14.25 3.31
N GLY A 91 -9.67 -15.32 3.26
CA GLY A 91 -8.47 -15.34 2.43
C GLY A 91 -8.35 -16.58 1.58
N SER A 92 -8.00 -16.35 0.33
CA SER A 92 -7.32 -17.29 -0.54
C SER A 92 -6.05 -16.61 -1.03
N LYS A 93 -5.08 -17.39 -1.47
CA LYS A 93 -3.88 -16.88 -2.12
C LYS A 93 -4.25 -16.12 -3.38
N PHE A 94 -3.69 -14.92 -3.54
CA PHE A 94 -3.84 -14.14 -4.77
C PHE A 94 -2.61 -13.30 -5.07
N ALA A 95 -2.49 -12.89 -6.34
CA ALA A 95 -1.62 -11.81 -6.76
C ALA A 95 -2.38 -10.87 -7.69
N GLY A 96 -2.03 -9.57 -7.66
CA GLY A 96 -2.63 -8.58 -8.53
C GLY A 96 -1.95 -7.22 -8.43
N PHE A 97 -2.31 -6.31 -9.32
CA PHE A 97 -1.77 -4.96 -9.36
C PHE A 97 -2.47 -4.04 -8.36
N ALA A 98 -1.71 -3.31 -7.58
CA ALA A 98 -2.23 -2.38 -6.59
C ALA A 98 -3.02 -1.24 -7.26
N LEU A 99 -4.29 -1.09 -6.88
CA LEU A 99 -5.08 0.10 -7.04
C LEU A 99 -5.16 0.76 -5.67
N THR A 100 -4.38 1.81 -5.47
CA THR A 100 -4.23 2.46 -4.17
C THR A 100 -5.31 3.50 -3.93
N VAL A 101 -5.81 3.59 -2.70
CA VAL A 101 -6.78 4.59 -2.24
C VAL A 101 -6.40 5.11 -0.87
N GLN A 102 -6.49 6.41 -0.66
CA GLN A 102 -6.27 7.07 0.62
C GLN A 102 -7.57 7.67 1.16
N LEU A 103 -7.91 7.31 2.38
CA LEU A 103 -8.92 8.00 3.19
C LEU A 103 -8.24 8.81 4.30
N LYS A 104 -8.68 10.05 4.48
CA LYS A 104 -8.27 10.95 5.56
C LYS A 104 -9.40 11.15 6.56
N ARG A 105 -9.04 11.22 7.83
CA ARG A 105 -10.01 11.51 8.89
C ARG A 105 -10.53 12.93 8.73
N ASP A 106 -11.83 13.04 8.51
CA ASP A 106 -12.52 14.32 8.32
C ASP A 106 -13.99 14.14 8.69
N PRO A 107 -14.37 14.37 9.97
CA PRO A 107 -15.78 14.38 10.38
C PRO A 107 -16.58 15.41 9.57
N ASN A 108 -17.55 14.96 8.80
CA ASN A 108 -18.27 15.78 7.85
C ASN A 108 -19.73 15.31 7.65
N ASN A 109 -20.53 16.16 7.01
CA ASN A 109 -21.90 15.83 6.57
C ASN A 109 -22.01 15.91 5.03
N ASP A 110 -20.91 15.82 4.31
CA ASP A 110 -20.85 15.86 2.86
C ASP A 110 -21.23 14.47 2.31
N PRO A 111 -22.38 14.33 1.61
CA PRO A 111 -22.78 13.04 1.03
C PRO A 111 -21.83 12.55 -0.07
N HIS A 112 -20.97 13.43 -0.61
CA HIS A 112 -20.01 13.14 -1.68
C HIS A 112 -18.58 12.91 -1.17
N ALA A 113 -18.35 12.93 0.14
CA ALA A 113 -17.02 12.83 0.73
C ALA A 113 -16.24 11.56 0.31
N LEU A 114 -16.93 10.48 -0.05
CA LEU A 114 -16.35 9.19 -0.41
C LEU A 114 -16.57 8.78 -1.88
N ASP A 115 -17.16 9.63 -2.72
CA ASP A 115 -17.47 9.31 -4.11
C ASP A 115 -16.24 8.87 -4.91
N GLY A 116 -15.09 9.48 -4.67
CA GLY A 116 -13.83 9.11 -5.33
C GLY A 116 -13.33 7.71 -4.98
N MET A 117 -13.63 7.21 -3.78
CA MET A 117 -13.34 5.85 -3.37
C MET A 117 -14.17 4.83 -4.19
N LEU A 118 -15.44 5.12 -4.42
CA LEU A 118 -16.33 4.29 -5.22
C LEU A 118 -15.94 4.36 -6.71
N ALA A 119 -15.66 5.56 -7.20
CA ALA A 119 -15.21 5.77 -8.58
C ALA A 119 -13.89 5.02 -8.88
N ALA A 120 -12.99 4.90 -7.91
CA ALA A 120 -11.77 4.12 -8.06
C ALA A 120 -12.06 2.62 -8.30
N ILE A 121 -13.07 2.04 -7.63
CA ILE A 121 -13.52 0.67 -7.90
C ILE A 121 -14.07 0.56 -9.33
N ASP A 122 -14.91 1.52 -9.74
CA ASP A 122 -15.50 1.52 -11.09
C ASP A 122 -14.47 1.70 -12.21
N GLN A 123 -13.36 2.35 -11.95
CA GLN A 123 -12.23 2.51 -12.89
C GLN A 123 -11.25 1.32 -12.87
N GLY A 124 -11.22 0.54 -11.80
CA GLY A 124 -10.41 -0.66 -11.69
C GLY A 124 -10.98 -1.82 -12.50
N GLY A 125 -10.22 -2.88 -12.63
CA GLY A 125 -10.59 -4.03 -13.44
C GLY A 125 -10.00 -5.34 -12.96
N ALA A 126 -10.05 -6.34 -13.83
CA ALA A 126 -9.52 -7.67 -13.56
C ALA A 126 -8.05 -7.61 -13.13
N ASN A 127 -7.69 -8.48 -12.19
CA ASN A 127 -6.36 -8.58 -11.58
C ASN A 127 -5.93 -7.36 -10.74
N SER A 128 -6.80 -6.39 -10.48
CA SER A 128 -6.52 -5.35 -9.49
C SER A 128 -6.62 -5.88 -8.07
N VAL A 129 -5.80 -5.34 -7.17
CA VAL A 129 -5.94 -5.46 -5.72
C VAL A 129 -6.24 -4.07 -5.17
N TYR A 130 -7.37 -3.93 -4.49
CA TYR A 130 -7.76 -2.67 -3.88
C TYR A 130 -6.98 -2.46 -2.59
N VAL A 131 -6.04 -1.52 -2.56
CA VAL A 131 -5.21 -1.22 -1.40
C VAL A 131 -5.64 0.11 -0.80
N MET A 132 -6.33 0.05 0.33
CA MET A 132 -6.87 1.23 1.00
C MET A 132 -6.10 1.54 2.28
N ALA A 133 -5.46 2.70 2.31
CA ALA A 133 -4.91 3.29 3.52
C ALA A 133 -5.95 4.17 4.21
N VAL A 134 -6.26 3.88 5.47
CA VAL A 134 -7.23 4.61 6.29
C VAL A 134 -6.50 5.27 7.46
N GLU A 135 -6.43 6.60 7.45
CA GLU A 135 -5.77 7.34 8.53
C GLU A 135 -6.43 7.06 9.88
N ASP A 136 -5.66 6.54 10.86
CA ASP A 136 -6.15 6.14 12.20
C ASP A 136 -7.40 5.23 12.14
N GLY A 137 -7.44 4.32 11.16
CA GLY A 137 -8.63 3.56 10.79
C GLY A 137 -8.83 2.24 11.53
N ILE A 138 -8.15 1.97 12.65
CA ILE A 138 -8.17 0.66 13.31
C ILE A 138 -9.59 0.21 13.72
N ASP A 139 -10.42 1.14 14.18
CA ASP A 139 -11.81 0.88 14.60
C ASP A 139 -12.84 1.40 13.59
N ILE A 140 -12.44 1.62 12.33
CA ILE A 140 -13.29 2.11 11.26
C ILE A 140 -13.35 1.07 10.13
N ALA A 141 -14.57 0.70 9.73
CA ALA A 141 -14.75 -0.11 8.53
C ALA A 141 -14.54 0.76 7.29
N GLY A 142 -13.41 0.57 6.62
CA GLY A 142 -13.11 1.17 5.32
C GLY A 142 -13.86 0.49 4.18
N MET A 143 -14.28 -0.76 4.38
CA MET A 143 -14.94 -1.59 3.36
C MET A 143 -16.05 -2.45 3.96
N GLY A 144 -17.02 -2.79 3.12
CA GLY A 144 -18.10 -3.73 3.43
C GLY A 144 -18.64 -4.45 2.19
N GLY A 145 -19.79 -5.09 2.33
CA GLY A 145 -20.38 -5.99 1.32
C GLY A 145 -20.63 -5.35 -0.04
N LEU A 146 -21.07 -4.10 -0.10
CA LEU A 146 -21.33 -3.41 -1.38
C LEU A 146 -20.04 -3.25 -2.20
N MET A 147 -18.97 -2.79 -1.57
CA MET A 147 -17.67 -2.63 -2.23
C MET A 147 -17.11 -3.98 -2.67
N GLY A 148 -17.15 -5.00 -1.79
CA GLY A 148 -16.71 -6.35 -2.13
C GLY A 148 -17.48 -6.95 -3.31
N THR A 149 -18.79 -6.71 -3.39
CA THR A 149 -19.61 -7.15 -4.53
C THR A 149 -19.18 -6.46 -5.82
N ALA A 150 -18.99 -5.14 -5.80
CA ALA A 150 -18.57 -4.39 -6.98
C ALA A 150 -17.18 -4.84 -7.46
N MET A 151 -16.20 -4.99 -6.56
CA MET A 151 -14.86 -5.47 -6.89
C MET A 151 -14.88 -6.91 -7.43
N SER A 152 -15.63 -7.81 -6.79
CA SER A 152 -15.79 -9.19 -7.25
C SER A 152 -16.38 -9.26 -8.67
N ALA A 153 -17.45 -8.49 -8.94
CA ALA A 153 -18.07 -8.41 -10.26
C ALA A 153 -17.14 -7.87 -11.35
N ARG A 154 -16.16 -7.06 -10.98
CA ARG A 154 -15.15 -6.49 -11.89
C ARG A 154 -13.88 -7.33 -12.01
N GLY A 155 -13.80 -8.47 -11.31
CA GLY A 155 -12.66 -9.39 -11.37
C GLY A 155 -11.42 -8.94 -10.60
N PHE A 156 -11.58 -8.12 -9.57
CA PHE A 156 -10.49 -7.82 -8.65
C PHE A 156 -9.98 -9.11 -7.98
N SER A 157 -8.67 -9.20 -7.77
CA SER A 157 -8.06 -10.35 -7.09
C SER A 157 -8.33 -10.36 -5.59
N GLY A 158 -8.52 -9.20 -4.98
CA GLY A 158 -8.77 -9.06 -3.55
C GLY A 158 -8.69 -7.62 -3.06
N ALA A 159 -8.76 -7.44 -1.75
CA ALA A 159 -8.63 -6.14 -1.09
C ALA A 159 -7.73 -6.20 0.14
N ILE A 160 -6.94 -5.15 0.35
CA ILE A 160 -6.10 -4.89 1.51
C ILE A 160 -6.58 -3.60 2.15
N ILE A 161 -7.01 -3.65 3.40
CA ILE A 161 -7.61 -2.51 4.12
C ILE A 161 -6.79 -2.22 5.37
N ASP A 162 -6.04 -1.11 5.38
CA ASP A 162 -5.34 -0.62 6.57
C ASP A 162 -6.35 0.04 7.54
N GLY A 163 -7.21 -0.80 8.06
CA GLY A 163 -8.34 -0.45 8.89
C GLY A 163 -9.24 -1.65 9.14
N GLY A 164 -10.45 -1.40 9.61
CA GLY A 164 -11.45 -2.44 9.79
C GLY A 164 -12.26 -2.74 8.52
N VAL A 165 -12.94 -3.89 8.54
CA VAL A 165 -13.97 -4.26 7.54
C VAL A 165 -15.26 -4.71 8.24
N ARG A 166 -16.36 -4.70 7.50
CA ARG A 166 -17.66 -5.21 7.97
C ARG A 166 -18.32 -6.15 6.95
N ASP A 167 -19.48 -6.68 7.26
CA ASP A 167 -20.25 -7.60 6.40
C ASP A 167 -19.49 -8.90 6.03
N VAL A 168 -18.65 -9.39 6.95
CA VAL A 168 -17.71 -10.51 6.72
C VAL A 168 -18.43 -11.78 6.27
N ALA A 169 -19.60 -12.10 6.86
CA ALA A 169 -20.37 -13.28 6.45
C ALA A 169 -20.79 -13.21 4.97
N TYR A 170 -21.12 -12.03 4.48
CA TYR A 170 -21.46 -11.82 3.08
C TYR A 170 -20.21 -11.88 2.17
N LEU A 171 -19.10 -11.25 2.56
CA LEU A 171 -17.83 -11.31 1.84
C LEU A 171 -17.34 -12.75 1.70
N THR A 172 -17.44 -13.54 2.77
CA THR A 172 -17.13 -14.98 2.76
C THR A 172 -18.06 -15.73 1.79
N LYS A 173 -19.37 -15.45 1.80
CA LYS A 173 -20.34 -16.09 0.92
C LYS A 173 -20.04 -15.86 -0.57
N ILE A 174 -19.62 -14.65 -0.94
CA ILE A 174 -19.25 -14.34 -2.34
C ILE A 174 -17.82 -14.76 -2.70
N GLY A 175 -17.03 -15.26 -1.73
CA GLY A 175 -15.67 -15.73 -1.95
C GLY A 175 -14.67 -14.62 -2.31
N PHE A 176 -14.92 -13.36 -1.91
CA PHE A 176 -14.02 -12.25 -2.22
C PHE A 176 -12.93 -12.10 -1.16
N PRO A 177 -11.62 -12.28 -1.50
CA PRO A 177 -10.54 -12.25 -0.53
C PRO A 177 -10.34 -10.84 0.04
N VAL A 178 -10.26 -10.74 1.38
CA VAL A 178 -10.04 -9.48 2.10
C VAL A 178 -9.04 -9.67 3.21
N TYR A 179 -8.07 -8.78 3.27
CA TYR A 179 -7.09 -8.63 4.36
C TYR A 179 -7.33 -7.30 5.05
N ALA A 180 -7.33 -7.30 6.37
CA ALA A 180 -7.59 -6.09 7.15
C ALA A 180 -6.95 -6.18 8.54
N LEU A 181 -6.92 -5.06 9.28
CA LEU A 181 -6.47 -5.01 10.67
C LEU A 181 -7.51 -5.60 11.64
N GLY A 182 -8.76 -5.76 11.22
CA GLY A 182 -9.80 -6.34 12.05
C GLY A 182 -11.22 -6.23 11.46
N VAL A 183 -12.18 -6.68 12.24
CA VAL A 183 -13.60 -6.63 11.90
C VAL A 183 -14.32 -5.71 12.87
N VAL A 184 -15.00 -4.69 12.35
CA VAL A 184 -15.72 -3.70 13.16
C VAL A 184 -17.06 -3.33 12.48
N PRO A 185 -18.19 -3.17 13.22
CA PRO A 185 -19.49 -2.85 12.64
C PRO A 185 -19.68 -1.35 12.37
N SER A 186 -18.60 -0.59 12.25
CA SER A 186 -18.60 0.86 12.05
C SER A 186 -18.74 1.27 10.58
N THR A 187 -18.55 2.53 10.28
CA THR A 187 -18.58 3.08 8.92
C THR A 187 -17.57 4.21 8.76
N SER A 188 -17.04 4.37 7.57
CA SER A 188 -16.25 5.55 7.17
C SER A 188 -17.12 6.76 6.77
N VAL A 189 -18.41 6.54 6.48
CA VAL A 189 -19.36 7.62 6.12
C VAL A 189 -19.46 8.61 7.26
N SER A 190 -19.41 9.90 6.94
CA SER A 190 -19.43 11.04 7.88
C SER A 190 -18.19 11.16 8.79
N HIS A 191 -17.24 10.24 8.70
CA HIS A 191 -16.01 10.25 9.51
C HIS A 191 -14.74 10.47 8.70
N TYR A 192 -14.79 10.17 7.40
CA TYR A 192 -13.64 10.22 6.49
C TYR A 192 -13.99 10.92 5.20
N ARG A 193 -12.93 11.38 4.52
CA ARG A 193 -12.97 11.92 3.17
C ARG A 193 -11.98 11.17 2.28
N PHE A 194 -12.37 10.95 1.03
CA PHE A 194 -11.47 10.47 -0.01
C PHE A 194 -10.38 11.53 -0.27
N ALA A 195 -9.12 11.11 -0.23
CA ALA A 195 -7.97 11.98 -0.47
C ALA A 195 -7.27 11.73 -1.81
N GLY A 196 -7.46 10.55 -2.40
CA GLY A 196 -6.90 10.24 -3.72
C GLY A 196 -6.93 8.75 -4.03
N ALA A 197 -6.87 8.43 -5.32
CA ALA A 197 -6.65 7.09 -5.84
C ALA A 197 -5.46 7.07 -6.79
N ASN A 198 -4.84 5.90 -6.96
CA ASN A 198 -3.64 5.72 -7.78
C ASN A 198 -2.48 6.66 -7.38
N ILE A 199 -2.39 6.99 -6.11
CA ILE A 199 -1.31 7.76 -5.48
C ILE A 199 -0.49 6.85 -4.58
N PRO A 200 0.78 7.17 -4.27
CA PRO A 200 1.53 6.46 -3.26
C PRO A 200 0.82 6.52 -1.90
N VAL A 201 0.68 5.38 -1.23
CA VAL A 201 0.10 5.27 0.11
C VAL A 201 1.05 4.51 1.03
N VAL A 202 0.85 4.63 2.34
CA VAL A 202 1.47 3.74 3.33
C VAL A 202 0.36 2.88 3.92
N CYS A 203 0.45 1.57 3.73
CA CYS A 203 -0.53 0.59 4.18
C CYS A 203 0.14 -0.34 5.19
N ASP A 204 -0.31 -0.34 6.43
CA ASP A 204 0.28 -1.07 7.58
C ASP A 204 1.81 -0.98 7.63
N GLY A 205 2.34 0.24 7.45
CA GLY A 205 3.77 0.56 7.52
C GLY A 205 4.58 0.30 6.24
N VAL A 206 3.97 -0.20 5.16
CA VAL A 206 4.62 -0.46 3.88
C VAL A 206 4.18 0.56 2.83
N ALA A 207 5.14 1.16 2.13
CA ALA A 207 4.85 2.03 1.00
C ALA A 207 4.34 1.20 -0.18
N VAL A 208 3.22 1.63 -0.78
CA VAL A 208 2.59 0.98 -1.93
C VAL A 208 2.34 2.02 -3.00
N ASN A 209 2.86 1.79 -4.20
CA ASN A 209 2.54 2.61 -5.37
C ASN A 209 1.47 1.92 -6.22
N ALA A 210 0.70 2.71 -6.95
CA ALA A 210 -0.21 2.15 -7.93
C ALA A 210 0.57 1.32 -8.97
N GLY A 211 0.07 0.10 -9.24
CA GLY A 211 0.70 -0.84 -10.15
C GLY A 211 1.78 -1.75 -9.53
N ASP A 212 2.18 -1.56 -8.27
CA ASP A 212 2.99 -2.56 -7.56
C ASP A 212 2.24 -3.89 -7.49
N ILE A 213 2.96 -5.02 -7.42
CA ILE A 213 2.31 -6.32 -7.29
C ILE A 213 2.09 -6.62 -5.80
N ILE A 214 0.85 -6.88 -5.45
CA ILE A 214 0.46 -7.38 -4.13
C ILE A 214 0.37 -8.90 -4.22
N VAL A 215 1.10 -9.58 -3.35
CA VAL A 215 1.02 -11.04 -3.19
C VAL A 215 0.58 -11.34 -1.78
N ALA A 216 -0.47 -12.14 -1.63
CA ALA A 216 -1.07 -12.43 -0.33
C ALA A 216 -1.46 -13.90 -0.20
N ASP A 217 -1.24 -14.48 0.98
CA ASP A 217 -1.72 -15.79 1.39
C ASP A 217 -1.95 -15.81 2.93
N VAL A 218 -2.10 -17.01 3.52
CA VAL A 218 -2.39 -17.14 4.96
C VAL A 218 -1.30 -16.56 5.87
N ASP A 219 -0.06 -16.43 5.39
CA ASP A 219 1.04 -15.87 6.17
C ASP A 219 0.99 -14.33 6.22
N GLY A 220 0.41 -13.71 5.19
CA GLY A 220 0.26 -12.24 5.16
C GLY A 220 0.28 -11.65 3.77
N VAL A 221 0.77 -10.42 3.69
CA VAL A 221 0.78 -9.60 2.48
C VAL A 221 2.18 -9.05 2.22
N THR A 222 2.69 -9.25 1.02
CA THR A 222 3.96 -8.70 0.55
C THR A 222 3.73 -7.78 -0.65
N VAL A 223 4.44 -6.66 -0.68
CA VAL A 223 4.39 -5.66 -1.75
C VAL A 223 5.64 -5.76 -2.61
N VAL A 224 5.49 -6.05 -3.88
CA VAL A 224 6.59 -6.16 -4.83
C VAL A 224 6.60 -4.93 -5.73
N PRO A 225 7.64 -4.07 -5.65
CA PRO A 225 7.76 -2.93 -6.56
C PRO A 225 7.76 -3.41 -8.01
N ARG A 226 6.91 -2.77 -8.84
CA ARG A 226 6.68 -3.21 -10.23
C ARG A 226 7.97 -3.42 -11.03
N ALA A 227 8.93 -2.51 -10.86
CA ALA A 227 10.20 -2.55 -11.59
C ALA A 227 11.10 -3.75 -11.21
N GLN A 228 10.91 -4.32 -10.01
CA GLN A 228 11.70 -5.44 -9.50
C GLN A 228 10.98 -6.79 -9.69
N ALA A 229 9.73 -6.78 -10.12
CA ALA A 229 8.88 -7.96 -10.10
C ALA A 229 9.44 -9.18 -10.86
N PRO A 230 10.02 -9.06 -12.06
CA PRO A 230 10.59 -10.23 -12.75
C PRO A 230 11.78 -10.83 -11.99
N GLN A 231 12.66 -9.97 -11.44
CA GLN A 231 13.84 -10.42 -10.69
C GLN A 231 13.45 -11.08 -9.36
N VAL A 232 12.51 -10.49 -8.64
CA VAL A 232 11.99 -11.03 -7.38
C VAL A 232 11.31 -12.38 -7.61
N LEU A 233 10.48 -12.49 -8.65
CA LEU A 233 9.83 -13.77 -8.99
C LEU A 233 10.85 -14.88 -9.25
N SER A 234 11.85 -14.61 -10.07
CA SER A 234 12.89 -15.62 -10.40
C SER A 234 13.59 -16.14 -9.16
N LEU A 235 13.98 -15.23 -8.25
CA LEU A 235 14.64 -15.62 -7.00
C LEU A 235 13.69 -16.33 -6.03
N ALA A 236 12.45 -15.85 -5.92
CA ALA A 236 11.44 -16.46 -5.07
C ALA A 236 11.12 -17.89 -5.52
N GLN A 237 10.98 -18.13 -6.82
CA GLN A 237 10.78 -19.48 -7.36
C GLN A 237 11.97 -20.41 -7.07
N GLU A 238 13.21 -19.91 -7.14
CA GLU A 238 14.38 -20.69 -6.79
C GLU A 238 14.40 -21.08 -5.31
N MET A 239 14.04 -20.13 -4.40
CA MET A 239 13.97 -20.36 -2.96
C MET A 239 12.86 -21.36 -2.62
N ASP A 240 11.67 -21.14 -3.15
CA ASP A 240 10.49 -21.99 -2.98
C ASP A 240 10.76 -23.44 -3.43
N PHE A 241 11.37 -23.61 -4.59
CA PHE A 241 11.75 -24.92 -5.09
C PHE A 241 12.76 -25.64 -4.18
N LYS A 242 13.77 -24.93 -3.69
CA LYS A 242 14.79 -25.50 -2.77
C LYS A 242 14.14 -25.93 -1.46
N GLU A 243 13.29 -25.09 -0.88
CA GLU A 243 12.63 -25.38 0.39
C GLU A 243 11.72 -26.61 0.26
N HIS A 244 10.84 -26.64 -0.74
CA HIS A 244 9.96 -27.76 -0.98
C HIS A 244 10.71 -29.07 -1.27
N SER A 245 11.86 -28.97 -1.95
CA SER A 245 12.72 -30.14 -2.19
C SER A 245 13.32 -30.72 -0.92
N MET A 246 13.54 -29.90 0.11
CA MET A 246 14.10 -30.36 1.40
C MET A 246 13.08 -31.09 2.27
N TYR A 247 11.77 -30.84 2.12
CA TYR A 247 10.76 -31.45 2.98
C TYR A 247 10.82 -32.98 2.93
N ALA A 248 10.90 -33.58 1.76
CA ALA A 248 11.02 -35.04 1.61
C ALA A 248 12.31 -35.61 2.21
N ASP A 249 13.44 -34.87 2.10
CA ASP A 249 14.70 -35.30 2.72
C ASP A 249 14.64 -35.16 4.27
N ILE A 250 14.04 -34.11 4.79
CA ILE A 250 13.81 -33.94 6.24
C ILE A 250 12.97 -35.08 6.79
N GLU A 251 11.88 -35.42 6.12
CA GLU A 251 11.01 -36.53 6.52
C GLU A 251 11.76 -37.88 6.51
N LYS A 252 12.57 -38.13 5.48
CA LYS A 252 13.35 -39.36 5.34
C LYS A 252 14.48 -39.46 6.34
N LEU A 253 15.27 -38.38 6.51
CA LEU A 253 16.48 -38.34 7.32
C LEU A 253 16.17 -38.09 8.78
N LYS A 254 14.97 -37.57 9.12
CA LYS A 254 14.59 -37.10 10.46
C LYS A 254 15.56 -36.04 10.99
N SER A 255 16.21 -35.29 10.08
CA SER A 255 17.22 -34.30 10.40
C SER A 255 17.18 -33.12 9.44
N ILE A 256 16.82 -31.95 9.94
CA ILE A 256 16.87 -30.70 9.17
C ILE A 256 18.34 -30.33 8.80
N GLN A 257 19.29 -30.59 9.70
CA GLN A 257 20.69 -30.25 9.45
C GLN A 257 21.27 -31.02 8.28
N GLU A 258 20.95 -32.31 8.16
CA GLU A 258 21.42 -33.14 7.05
C GLU A 258 20.78 -32.77 5.72
N ALA A 259 19.47 -32.40 5.73
CA ALA A 259 18.81 -31.88 4.54
C ALA A 259 19.42 -30.56 4.08
N VAL A 260 19.63 -29.60 4.99
CA VAL A 260 20.23 -28.29 4.67
C VAL A 260 21.67 -28.45 4.13
N LYS A 261 22.48 -29.38 4.66
CA LYS A 261 23.83 -29.67 4.12
C LYS A 261 23.79 -30.10 2.66
N LYS A 262 22.75 -30.89 2.29
CA LYS A 262 22.61 -31.43 0.91
C LYS A 262 22.24 -30.32 -0.09
N PHE A 263 21.39 -29.38 0.29
CA PHE A 263 20.86 -28.32 -0.60
C PHE A 263 21.59 -26.98 -0.48
N GLY A 264 22.49 -26.87 0.50
CA GLY A 264 23.11 -25.61 0.87
C GLY A 264 22.22 -24.79 1.80
N ARG A 265 22.73 -23.62 2.23
CA ARG A 265 21.96 -22.70 3.07
C ARG A 265 20.84 -22.07 2.25
N LEU A 266 19.66 -21.89 2.88
CA LEU A 266 18.54 -21.12 2.34
C LEU A 266 18.95 -19.68 2.05
#